data_918b31fd01947545d998cde321aeb64a
#
_entry.id   918b31fd01947545d998cde321aeb64a
#
_cell.length_a   1.000
_cell.length_b   1.000
_cell.length_c   1.000
_cell.angle_alpha   90.00
_cell.angle_beta   90.00
_cell.angle_gamma   90.00
#
_symmetry.space_group_name_H-M   'P 1'
#
loop_
_entity.id
_entity.type
_entity.pdbx_description
1 polymer ?
#
loop_
_entity_poly.entity_id
_entity_poly.type
_entity_poly.pdbx_seq_one_letter_code
_entity_poly.pdbx_strand_id
1 'polypeptide(L)'
;MAKVALIERELKREKLVAKYAKKYAELKAIATDAKRSDEERAAARLGLQKLPRNANPTRQRNRCEITGRPRGTFRQFGLGRAKIRELAFEGNTPGITKASW
;
A
#
# COMPACT_ATOMS: atom_id res chain seq x y z
N MET A 1 14.37 5.07 12.05
CA MET A 1 14.29 5.42 10.62
C MET A 1 14.52 4.20 9.74
N ALA A 2 13.85 4.13 8.60
CA ALA A 2 14.06 3.05 7.64
C ALA A 2 15.27 3.33 6.75
N LYS A 3 15.97 2.27 6.34
CA LYS A 3 17.07 2.39 5.37
C LYS A 3 16.52 2.85 4.02
N VAL A 4 17.30 3.61 3.28
CA VAL A 4 16.95 4.09 1.94
C VAL A 4 16.56 2.92 1.00
N ALA A 5 17.27 1.79 1.11
CA ALA A 5 16.96 0.60 0.32
C ALA A 5 15.53 0.09 0.54
N LEU A 6 15.01 0.15 1.75
CA LEU A 6 13.65 -0.27 2.07
C LEU A 6 12.60 0.69 1.49
N ILE A 7 12.88 1.98 1.55
CA ILE A 7 12.03 3.03 0.97
C ILE A 7 11.97 2.88 -0.55
N GLU A 8 13.11 2.66 -1.19
CA GLU A 8 13.20 2.44 -2.64
C GLU A 8 12.46 1.18 -3.10
N ARG A 9 12.53 0.10 -2.33
CA ARG A 9 11.76 -1.12 -2.61
C ARG A 9 10.26 -0.85 -2.55
N GLU A 10 9.80 -0.08 -1.60
CA GLU A 10 8.39 0.28 -1.49
C GLU A 10 7.92 1.13 -2.66
N LEU A 11 8.71 2.09 -3.10
CA LEU A 11 8.43 2.89 -4.29
C LEU A 11 8.38 2.02 -5.55
N LYS A 12 9.28 1.05 -5.66
CA LYS A 12 9.27 0.10 -6.78
C LYS A 12 8.00 -0.74 -6.80
N ARG A 13 7.55 -1.23 -5.64
CA ARG A 13 6.30 -1.97 -5.52
C ARG A 13 5.10 -1.12 -5.91
N GLU A 14 5.07 0.12 -5.47
CA GLU A 14 4.01 1.07 -5.81
C GLU A 14 3.89 1.26 -7.33
N LYS A 15 5.00 1.47 -8.01
CA LYS A 15 5.05 1.61 -9.47
C LYS A 15 4.56 0.34 -10.18
N LEU A 16 4.99 -0.83 -9.72
CA LEU A 16 4.58 -2.11 -10.31
C LEU A 16 3.10 -2.40 -10.06
N VAL A 17 2.58 -2.11 -8.88
CA VAL A 17 1.16 -2.27 -8.57
C VAL A 17 0.32 -1.37 -9.48
N ALA A 18 0.72 -0.12 -9.66
CA ALA A 18 0.04 0.81 -10.57
C ALA A 18 0.06 0.32 -12.02
N LYS A 19 1.20 -0.19 -12.49
CA LYS A 19 1.37 -0.71 -13.85
C LYS A 19 0.46 -1.90 -14.14
N TYR A 20 0.34 -2.83 -13.19
CA TYR A 20 -0.43 -4.06 -13.36
C TYR A 20 -1.82 -4.00 -12.73
N ALA A 21 -2.26 -2.86 -12.20
CA ALA A 21 -3.52 -2.74 -11.49
C ALA A 21 -4.73 -3.19 -12.30
N LYS A 22 -4.83 -2.75 -13.56
CA LYS A 22 -5.94 -3.10 -14.45
C LYS A 22 -5.97 -4.59 -14.74
N LYS A 23 -4.85 -5.16 -15.13
CA LYS A 23 -4.72 -6.59 -15.43
C LYS A 23 -5.01 -7.46 -14.21
N TYR A 24 -4.50 -7.06 -13.05
CA TYR A 24 -4.76 -7.73 -11.78
C TYR A 24 -6.26 -7.73 -11.45
N ALA A 25 -6.91 -6.58 -11.57
CA ALA A 25 -8.34 -6.45 -11.29
C ALA A 25 -9.20 -7.31 -12.23
N GLU A 26 -8.90 -7.34 -13.51
CA GLU A 26 -9.61 -8.17 -14.51
C GLU A 26 -9.47 -9.65 -14.19
N LEU A 27 -8.26 -10.13 -13.94
CA LEU A 27 -7.98 -11.53 -13.61
C LEU A 27 -8.63 -11.94 -12.28
N LYS A 28 -8.57 -11.07 -11.28
CA LYS A 28 -9.20 -11.31 -9.98
C LYS A 28 -10.72 -11.41 -10.10
N ALA A 29 -11.34 -10.52 -10.87
CA ALA A 29 -12.78 -10.55 -11.12
C ALA A 29 -13.20 -11.87 -11.76
N ILE A 30 -12.47 -12.36 -12.77
CA ILE A 30 -12.74 -13.65 -13.42
C ILE A 30 -12.56 -14.81 -12.43
N ALA A 31 -11.48 -14.81 -11.66
CA ALA A 31 -11.17 -15.88 -10.71
C ALA A 31 -12.21 -16.02 -9.58
N THR A 32 -12.86 -14.93 -9.20
CA THR A 32 -13.85 -14.90 -8.11
C THR A 32 -15.28 -14.98 -8.59
N ASP A 33 -15.54 -14.92 -9.89
CA ASP A 33 -16.89 -14.97 -10.44
C ASP A 33 -17.42 -16.43 -10.47
N ALA A 34 -18.43 -16.70 -9.66
CA ALA A 34 -19.06 -18.02 -9.57
C ALA A 34 -19.83 -18.43 -10.84
N LYS A 35 -20.21 -17.47 -11.68
CA LYS A 35 -20.94 -17.71 -12.94
C LYS A 35 -20.03 -18.19 -14.07
N ARG A 36 -18.74 -18.03 -13.94
CA ARG A 36 -17.75 -18.47 -14.93
C ARG A 36 -17.44 -19.95 -14.79
N SER A 37 -17.03 -20.58 -15.91
CA SER A 37 -16.61 -21.98 -15.90
C SER A 37 -15.35 -22.18 -15.04
N ASP A 38 -15.17 -23.40 -14.52
CA ASP A 38 -13.99 -23.75 -13.73
C ASP A 38 -12.70 -23.61 -14.53
N GLU A 39 -12.72 -23.87 -15.84
CA GLU A 39 -11.56 -23.73 -16.74
C GLU A 39 -11.15 -22.27 -16.85
N GLU A 40 -12.09 -21.34 -17.04
CA GLU A 40 -11.81 -19.90 -17.11
C GLU A 40 -11.25 -19.38 -15.78
N ARG A 41 -11.82 -19.82 -14.68
CA ARG A 41 -11.36 -19.46 -13.32
C ARG A 41 -9.96 -19.98 -13.06
N ALA A 42 -9.67 -21.21 -13.45
CA ALA A 42 -8.32 -21.79 -13.32
C ALA A 42 -7.29 -21.04 -14.18
N ALA A 43 -7.65 -20.69 -15.41
CA ALA A 43 -6.78 -19.89 -16.30
C ALA A 43 -6.48 -18.50 -15.70
N ALA A 44 -7.49 -17.87 -15.10
CA ALA A 44 -7.33 -16.57 -14.43
C ALA A 44 -6.39 -16.68 -13.22
N ARG A 45 -6.50 -17.72 -12.42
CA ARG A 45 -5.59 -17.98 -11.28
C ARG A 45 -4.15 -18.17 -11.75
N LEU A 46 -3.94 -18.91 -12.82
CA LEU A 46 -2.61 -19.07 -13.41
C LEU A 46 -2.06 -17.73 -13.91
N GLY A 47 -2.91 -16.92 -14.54
CA GLY A 47 -2.53 -15.57 -14.98
C GLY A 47 -2.10 -14.68 -13.81
N LEU A 48 -2.80 -14.74 -12.69
CA LEU A 48 -2.42 -14.01 -11.47
C LEU A 48 -1.07 -14.47 -10.92
N GLN A 49 -0.79 -15.77 -10.95
CA GLN A 49 0.49 -16.32 -10.50
C GLN A 49 1.67 -15.91 -11.39
N LYS A 50 1.43 -15.64 -12.66
CA LYS A 50 2.48 -15.20 -13.61
C LYS A 50 2.86 -13.73 -13.42
N LEU A 51 2.05 -12.94 -12.75
CA LEU A 51 2.39 -11.55 -12.47
C LEU A 51 3.58 -11.44 -11.52
N PRO A 52 4.41 -10.39 -11.64
CA PRO A 52 5.51 -10.18 -10.69
C PRO A 52 4.98 -10.12 -9.26
N ARG A 53 5.71 -10.72 -8.31
CA ARG A 53 5.30 -10.70 -6.89
C ARG A 53 5.15 -9.29 -6.34
N ASN A 54 6.02 -8.37 -6.75
CA ASN A 54 5.98 -6.98 -6.33
C ASN A 54 4.83 -6.17 -6.94
N ALA A 55 4.10 -6.73 -7.90
CA ALA A 55 2.87 -6.15 -8.43
C ALA A 55 1.63 -6.47 -7.58
N ASN A 56 1.77 -7.31 -6.57
CA ASN A 56 0.67 -7.66 -5.67
C ASN A 56 0.43 -6.55 -4.65
N PRO A 57 -0.79 -5.95 -4.59
CA PRO A 57 -1.09 -4.87 -3.65
C PRO A 57 -1.01 -5.27 -2.18
N THR A 58 -1.11 -6.56 -1.85
CA THR A 58 -1.00 -7.03 -0.46
C THR A 58 0.41 -6.84 0.13
N ARG A 59 1.43 -6.68 -0.71
CA ARG A 59 2.80 -6.43 -0.28
C ARG A 59 3.10 -4.97 0.01
N GLN A 60 2.23 -4.07 -0.40
CA GLN A 60 2.35 -2.65 -0.07
C GLN A 60 2.11 -2.43 1.41
N ARG A 61 2.85 -1.50 1.97
CA ARG A 61 2.70 -1.13 3.37
C ARG A 61 2.73 0.39 3.51
N ASN A 62 1.86 0.91 4.35
CA ASN A 62 1.86 2.33 4.67
C ASN A 62 3.11 2.67 5.47
N ARG A 63 3.86 3.65 4.99
CA ARG A 63 5.08 4.15 5.64
C ARG A 63 4.97 5.65 5.84
N CYS A 64 5.68 6.14 6.85
CA CYS A 64 5.85 7.58 7.03
C CYS A 64 6.54 8.18 5.80
N GLU A 65 5.97 9.23 5.23
CA GLU A 65 6.52 9.89 4.05
C GLU A 65 7.88 10.55 4.31
N ILE A 66 8.12 10.95 5.55
CA ILE A 66 9.37 11.63 5.94
C ILE A 66 10.45 10.63 6.34
N THR A 67 10.12 9.66 7.21
CA THR A 67 11.12 8.76 7.80
C THR A 67 11.13 7.35 7.21
N GLY A 68 10.06 6.97 6.51
CA GLY A 68 9.91 5.61 5.99
C GLY A 68 9.53 4.56 7.03
N ARG A 69 9.19 4.96 8.26
CA ARG A 69 8.80 4.06 9.33
C ARG A 69 7.56 3.23 8.94
N PRO A 70 7.60 1.88 9.04
CA PRO A 70 6.49 1.02 8.59
C PRO A 70 5.40 0.82 9.63
N ARG A 71 5.60 1.23 10.87
CA ARG A 71 4.67 1.05 11.99
C ARG A 71 4.30 2.38 12.61
N GLY A 72 3.13 2.41 13.28
CA GLY A 72 2.68 3.62 13.96
C GLY A 72 2.41 4.77 13.01
N THR A 73 1.91 4.46 11.80
CA THR A 73 1.56 5.47 10.80
C THR A 73 0.06 5.73 10.80
N PHE A 74 -0.32 6.98 10.54
CA PHE A 74 -1.72 7.38 10.38
C PHE A 74 -2.01 7.63 8.91
N ARG A 75 -2.97 6.91 8.35
CA ARG A 75 -3.36 7.06 6.94
C ARG A 75 -3.83 8.46 6.60
N GLN A 76 -4.49 9.09 7.55
CA GLN A 76 -5.03 10.44 7.41
C GLN A 76 -3.95 11.47 7.08
N PHE A 77 -2.75 11.31 7.63
CA PHE A 77 -1.64 12.25 7.44
C PHE A 77 -0.53 11.68 6.57
N GLY A 78 -0.45 10.36 6.41
CA GLY A 78 0.66 9.71 5.75
C GLY A 78 1.97 9.79 6.51
N LEU A 79 1.92 9.99 7.83
CA LEU A 79 3.07 10.24 8.68
C LEU A 79 3.10 9.28 9.88
N GLY A 80 4.29 9.02 10.39
CA GLY A 80 4.48 8.29 11.65
C GLY A 80 4.07 9.14 12.86
N ARG A 81 3.72 8.47 13.96
CA ARG A 81 3.24 9.11 15.19
C ARG A 81 4.16 10.22 15.71
N ALA A 82 5.49 9.99 15.67
CA ALA A 82 6.46 10.97 16.12
C ALA A 82 6.47 12.23 15.25
N LYS A 83 6.37 12.07 13.94
CA LYS A 83 6.34 13.19 13.00
C LYS A 83 5.04 13.98 13.06
N ILE A 84 3.92 13.31 13.28
CA ILE A 84 2.63 13.97 13.51
C ILE A 84 2.71 14.86 14.76
N ARG A 85 3.29 14.33 15.83
CA ARG A 85 3.46 15.08 17.08
C ARG A 85 4.34 16.33 16.88
N GLU A 86 5.49 16.17 16.22
CA GLU A 86 6.39 17.28 15.90
C GLU A 86 5.69 18.37 15.08
N LEU A 87 5.02 17.97 14.00
CA LEU A 87 4.33 18.91 13.12
C LEU A 87 3.12 19.58 13.78
N ALA A 88 2.44 18.87 14.69
CA ALA A 88 1.35 19.45 15.48
C ALA A 88 1.84 20.56 16.40
N PHE A 89 2.98 20.37 17.05
CA PHE A 89 3.59 21.40 17.91
C PHE A 89 4.12 22.60 17.09
N GLU A 90 4.53 22.37 15.86
CA GLU A 90 4.93 23.45 14.93
C GLU A 90 3.74 24.20 14.33
N GLY A 91 2.51 23.70 14.54
CA GLY A 91 1.29 24.31 14.00
C GLY A 91 1.02 24.01 12.53
N ASN A 92 1.71 23.03 11.94
CA ASN A 92 1.54 22.66 10.53
C ASN A 92 0.29 21.78 10.26
N THR A 93 -0.37 21.30 11.33
CA THR A 93 -1.57 20.48 11.23
C THR A 93 -2.74 21.18 11.90
N PRO A 94 -3.55 21.96 11.15
CA PRO A 94 -4.67 22.70 11.72
C PRO A 94 -5.71 21.76 12.36
N GLY A 95 -6.26 22.15 13.49
CA GLY A 95 -7.27 21.39 14.22
C GLY A 95 -6.75 20.25 15.07
N ILE A 96 -5.44 20.00 15.08
CA ILE A 96 -4.83 18.97 15.92
C ILE A 96 -4.32 19.60 17.21
N THR A 97 -4.83 19.12 18.34
CA THR A 97 -4.45 19.56 19.67
C THR A 97 -4.04 18.39 20.53
N LYS A 98 -3.21 18.68 21.55
CA LYS A 98 -2.83 17.67 22.53
C LYS A 98 -4.03 17.26 23.38
N ALA A 99 -4.25 15.95 23.50
CA ALA A 99 -5.32 15.44 24.37
C ALA A 99 -5.02 15.71 25.84
N SER A 100 -6.03 16.15 26.57
CA SER A 100 -5.91 16.53 27.99
C SER A 100 -7.02 15.91 28.86
N TRP A 101 -7.50 14.72 28.51
CA TRP A 101 -8.47 14.00 29.34
C TRP A 101 -7.83 13.14 30.41
#